data_6623f428cd12732b8a075b0444589cb0
#
_entry.id   6623f428cd12732b8a075b0444589cb0
#
_cell.length_a   1.000
_cell.length_b   1.000
_cell.length_c   1.000
_cell.angle_alpha   90.00
_cell.angle_beta   90.00
_cell.angle_gamma   90.00
#
_symmetry.space_group_name_H-M   'P 1'
#
loop_
_entity.id
_entity.type
_entity.pdbx_description
1 polymer ?
#
loop_
_entity_poly.entity_id
_entity_poly.type
_entity_poly.pdbx_seq_one_letter_code
_entity_poly.pdbx_strand_id
1 'polypeptide(L)'
;MKDPAPVAIVERHQPARATRPVTEPIREEKMMEESEQSQDLTSRRSFLLKGAAVGAASLGAGGLLLEPSEALAKPRSKGGPKGGLTKGDAAILRFLAAAELIETDLWQQYNELAGIQDREVPGGSGSPAYAEAISVLDGDMDQYIHDNTDDEISHAAFINAYLKAHGAEPVNLNKFRKLPSSQATGAQQIGRLTNLMELTVDTSFWTRYRSDSQNPDFGDKLPQAVPGLAAGRFPAIPRSDDDLNQPDHLQAIANTAGFHFCFIEQGGTSLYPQLAQRVTHAEVLRILLSIGPTEAMHFQTWSDKAGNAPPLTDPTNGLVFPDLNADGEATQTNLIMPEPTIFLERKFPIVSIIRPTQTKNAAMGAVNALTADGLFRGQSAEFFAVLKGLARAADAARHG
;
A
#
# COMPACT_ATOMS: atom_id res chain seq x y z
N MET A 1 33.97 27.97 52.56
CA MET A 1 34.79 27.07 51.74
C MET A 1 34.81 25.71 52.42
N LYS A 2 34.06 24.78 51.90
CA LYS A 2 34.11 23.35 52.27
C LYS A 2 34.01 22.61 50.95
N ASP A 3 35.02 21.78 50.69
CA ASP A 3 35.15 20.93 49.52
C ASP A 3 34.12 19.81 49.55
N PRO A 4 33.57 19.40 48.38
CA PRO A 4 32.71 18.24 48.31
C PRO A 4 33.58 16.96 48.18
N ALA A 5 33.12 15.90 48.87
CA ALA A 5 33.72 14.57 48.91
C ALA A 5 33.52 13.80 47.57
N PRO A 6 34.37 12.83 47.24
CA PRO A 6 34.34 12.10 45.97
C PRO A 6 33.23 11.02 45.94
N VAL A 7 32.59 10.90 44.78
CA VAL A 7 31.60 9.87 44.48
C VAL A 7 32.29 8.56 44.10
N ALA A 8 31.97 7.48 44.79
CA ALA A 8 32.49 6.14 44.53
C ALA A 8 31.83 5.54 43.27
N ILE A 9 32.67 5.08 42.34
CA ILE A 9 32.29 4.29 41.16
C ILE A 9 32.06 2.83 41.61
N VAL A 10 30.85 2.34 41.47
CA VAL A 10 30.50 0.93 41.67
C VAL A 10 30.71 0.19 40.36
N GLU A 11 31.77 -0.59 40.23
CA GLU A 11 31.96 -1.58 39.16
C GLU A 11 30.96 -2.73 39.31
N ARG A 12 30.13 -2.92 38.28
CA ARG A 12 29.28 -4.12 38.16
C ARG A 12 30.06 -5.23 37.44
N HIS A 13 30.34 -6.28 38.15
CA HIS A 13 30.85 -7.54 37.58
C HIS A 13 29.76 -8.19 36.69
N GLN A 14 30.15 -8.50 35.45
CA GLN A 14 29.42 -9.43 34.60
C GLN A 14 29.78 -10.88 34.95
N PRO A 15 28.80 -11.81 35.00
CA PRO A 15 29.12 -13.22 35.18
C PRO A 15 29.63 -13.87 33.88
N ALA A 16 30.62 -14.72 34.03
CA ALA A 16 31.27 -15.47 32.95
C ALA A 16 30.32 -16.40 32.20
N ARG A 17 30.42 -16.37 30.87
CA ARG A 17 29.74 -17.31 29.96
C ARG A 17 30.34 -18.70 30.10
N ALA A 18 29.52 -19.68 30.47
CA ALA A 18 29.89 -21.10 30.46
C ALA A 18 29.97 -21.62 29.00
N THR A 19 31.12 -22.20 28.68
CA THR A 19 31.37 -22.92 27.44
C THR A 19 30.64 -24.28 27.44
N ARG A 20 29.84 -24.55 26.43
CA ARG A 20 29.26 -25.86 26.12
C ARG A 20 30.20 -26.66 25.20
N PRO A 21 30.28 -27.96 25.34
CA PRO A 21 31.16 -28.78 24.51
C PRO A 21 30.56 -29.01 23.12
N VAL A 22 31.45 -29.07 22.12
CA VAL A 22 31.23 -29.45 20.73
C VAL A 22 30.84 -30.92 20.66
N THR A 23 29.66 -31.24 20.12
CA THR A 23 29.30 -32.57 19.66
C THR A 23 28.96 -32.55 18.18
N GLU A 24 29.43 -33.56 17.49
CA GLU A 24 29.64 -33.84 16.08
C GLU A 24 28.49 -33.61 15.10
N PRO A 25 28.81 -33.47 13.78
CA PRO A 25 27.81 -33.19 12.71
C PRO A 25 27.29 -34.50 12.08
N ILE A 26 26.11 -34.93 12.43
CA ILE A 26 25.33 -35.91 11.64
C ILE A 26 23.85 -35.55 11.76
N ARG A 27 23.32 -34.79 10.81
CA ARG A 27 21.87 -34.74 10.47
C ARG A 27 21.43 -33.63 9.50
N GLU A 28 22.33 -32.98 8.80
CA GLU A 28 21.94 -31.86 7.92
C GLU A 28 21.46 -32.30 6.52
N GLU A 29 21.91 -33.45 6.00
CA GLU A 29 21.52 -33.87 4.64
C GLU A 29 20.06 -34.36 4.52
N LYS A 30 19.47 -34.86 5.61
CA LYS A 30 18.09 -35.38 5.57
C LYS A 30 17.02 -34.32 5.80
N MET A 31 17.39 -33.16 6.35
CA MET A 31 16.46 -32.02 6.53
C MET A 31 16.37 -31.11 5.30
N MET A 32 17.36 -31.12 4.42
CA MET A 32 17.30 -30.37 3.17
C MET A 32 16.42 -31.04 2.11
N GLU A 33 16.38 -32.36 2.08
CA GLU A 33 15.50 -33.09 1.14
C GLU A 33 14.01 -33.05 1.53
N GLU A 34 13.69 -32.88 2.82
CA GLU A 34 12.31 -32.67 3.28
C GLU A 34 11.83 -31.21 3.17
N SER A 35 12.76 -30.24 3.07
CA SER A 35 12.39 -28.81 2.89
C SER A 35 12.08 -28.46 1.43
N GLU A 36 12.68 -29.13 0.45
CA GLU A 36 12.36 -28.93 -0.96
C GLU A 36 11.01 -29.54 -1.40
N GLN A 37 10.50 -30.53 -0.67
CA GLN A 37 9.18 -31.10 -0.92
C GLN A 37 8.03 -30.36 -0.21
N SER A 38 8.34 -29.41 0.68
CA SER A 38 7.34 -28.65 1.44
C SER A 38 7.01 -27.27 0.84
N GLN A 39 7.69 -26.84 -0.22
CA GLN A 39 7.48 -25.53 -0.86
C GLN A 39 6.48 -25.55 -2.03
N ASP A 40 5.68 -26.61 -2.18
CA ASP A 40 4.45 -26.51 -2.96
C ASP A 40 3.34 -25.86 -2.11
N LEU A 41 3.67 -24.69 -1.57
CA LEU A 41 2.78 -23.90 -0.75
C LEU A 41 1.71 -23.27 -1.64
N THR A 42 0.58 -23.84 -1.53
CA THR A 42 -0.74 -23.35 -1.93
C THR A 42 -0.80 -21.83 -1.88
N SER A 43 -0.89 -21.19 -3.06
CA SER A 43 -1.22 -19.77 -3.17
C SER A 43 -2.48 -19.45 -2.35
N ARG A 44 -2.64 -18.21 -1.91
CA ARG A 44 -3.86 -17.74 -1.20
C ARG A 44 -5.13 -18.16 -1.96
N ARG A 45 -5.12 -18.14 -3.29
CA ARG A 45 -6.21 -18.61 -4.15
C ARG A 45 -6.44 -20.13 -4.03
N SER A 46 -5.37 -20.91 -3.98
CA SER A 46 -5.46 -22.37 -3.74
C SER A 46 -5.93 -22.71 -2.34
N PHE A 47 -5.54 -21.90 -1.34
CA PHE A 47 -6.00 -22.05 0.03
C PHE A 47 -7.50 -21.77 0.15
N LEU A 48 -8.00 -20.71 -0.46
CA LEU A 48 -9.43 -20.38 -0.48
C LEU A 48 -10.26 -21.43 -1.21
N LEU A 49 -9.76 -21.96 -2.33
CA LEU A 49 -10.43 -23.05 -3.07
C LEU A 49 -10.41 -24.39 -2.31
N LYS A 50 -9.32 -24.71 -1.59
CA LYS A 50 -9.21 -25.93 -0.77
C LYS A 50 -9.90 -25.78 0.58
N GLY A 51 -9.93 -24.58 1.17
CA GLY A 51 -10.65 -24.27 2.41
C GLY A 51 -12.17 -24.46 2.28
N ALA A 52 -12.75 -24.14 1.13
CA ALA A 52 -14.15 -24.40 0.84
C ALA A 52 -14.50 -25.90 0.72
N ALA A 53 -13.53 -26.75 0.37
CA ALA A 53 -13.72 -28.20 0.26
C ALA A 53 -13.48 -28.95 1.57
N VAL A 54 -12.66 -28.42 2.49
CA VAL A 54 -12.34 -29.05 3.79
C VAL A 54 -13.36 -28.70 4.87
N GLY A 55 -14.05 -27.58 4.75
CA GLY A 55 -15.13 -27.17 5.68
C GLY A 55 -16.36 -28.09 5.69
N ALA A 56 -16.47 -29.01 4.71
CA ALA A 56 -17.60 -29.96 4.62
C ALA A 56 -17.33 -31.33 5.27
N ALA A 57 -16.09 -31.62 5.72
CA ALA A 57 -15.71 -32.97 6.14
C ALA A 57 -15.35 -33.16 7.62
N SER A 58 -15.39 -32.12 8.49
CA SER A 58 -14.96 -32.23 9.89
C SER A 58 -16.01 -31.89 10.96
N LEU A 59 -17.30 -32.10 10.65
CA LEU A 59 -18.38 -32.06 11.66
C LEU A 59 -18.88 -33.47 11.96
N GLY A 60 -18.04 -34.23 12.62
CA GLY A 60 -18.40 -35.55 13.17
C GLY A 60 -17.79 -35.79 14.53
N ALA A 61 -18.54 -35.52 15.57
CA ALA A 61 -18.52 -35.98 16.94
C ALA A 61 -18.42 -34.86 18.00
N GLY A 62 -19.55 -34.54 18.58
CA GLY A 62 -19.61 -33.70 19.79
C GLY A 62 -20.85 -32.81 19.79
N GLY A 63 -22.01 -33.37 20.18
CA GLY A 63 -23.32 -32.73 20.06
C GLY A 63 -23.49 -31.42 20.78
N LEU A 64 -23.94 -30.48 19.99
CA LEU A 64 -24.96 -29.49 20.35
C LEU A 64 -25.73 -29.21 19.06
N LEU A 65 -26.92 -29.79 18.98
CA LEU A 65 -27.89 -29.55 17.91
C LEU A 65 -28.33 -28.09 17.96
N LEU A 66 -27.57 -27.22 17.26
CA LEU A 66 -28.14 -26.00 16.75
C LEU A 66 -28.70 -26.36 15.37
N GLU A 67 -30.01 -26.40 15.26
CA GLU A 67 -30.71 -26.47 13.98
C GLU A 67 -30.06 -25.48 13.01
N PRO A 68 -29.63 -25.91 11.79
CA PRO A 68 -29.22 -24.95 10.80
C PRO A 68 -30.43 -24.08 10.48
N SER A 69 -30.36 -22.80 10.81
CA SER A 69 -31.42 -21.88 10.43
C SER A 69 -31.57 -21.96 8.91
N GLU A 70 -32.72 -22.34 8.43
CA GLU A 70 -33.06 -22.41 6.99
C GLU A 70 -32.89 -21.09 6.23
N ALA A 71 -32.43 -20.05 6.91
CA ALA A 71 -32.14 -18.74 6.32
C ALA A 71 -30.93 -18.72 5.40
N LEU A 72 -30.04 -19.72 5.44
CA LEU A 72 -28.82 -19.76 4.58
C LEU A 72 -28.96 -20.64 3.33
N ALA A 73 -30.06 -21.38 3.17
CA ALA A 73 -30.22 -22.38 2.09
C ALA A 73 -31.36 -22.12 1.13
N LYS A 74 -31.98 -20.94 1.09
CA LYS A 74 -32.87 -20.61 -0.03
C LYS A 74 -32.00 -20.17 -1.21
N PRO A 75 -32.05 -20.90 -2.37
CA PRO A 75 -31.53 -20.35 -3.61
C PRO A 75 -32.29 -19.03 -3.80
N ARG A 76 -31.58 -17.91 -3.73
CA ARG A 76 -32.15 -16.62 -4.10
C ARG A 76 -32.72 -16.81 -5.49
N SER A 77 -34.05 -16.63 -5.59
CA SER A 77 -34.76 -16.60 -6.85
C SER A 77 -33.96 -15.77 -7.87
N LYS A 78 -34.04 -16.16 -9.14
CA LYS A 78 -33.45 -15.46 -10.31
C LYS A 78 -34.06 -14.06 -10.55
N GLY A 79 -34.31 -13.30 -9.49
CA GLY A 79 -34.55 -11.88 -9.48
C GLY A 79 -33.27 -11.24 -8.97
N GLY A 80 -32.35 -10.88 -9.85
CA GLY A 80 -31.35 -9.85 -9.55
C GLY A 80 -32.09 -8.61 -9.04
N PRO A 81 -31.43 -7.72 -8.25
CA PRO A 81 -32.08 -6.53 -7.75
C PRO A 81 -32.77 -5.81 -8.90
N LYS A 82 -34.09 -5.52 -8.74
CA LYS A 82 -34.93 -4.86 -9.74
C LYS A 82 -34.59 -3.38 -9.96
N GLY A 83 -33.34 -2.99 -9.68
CA GLY A 83 -32.76 -1.70 -10.01
C GLY A 83 -31.38 -1.96 -10.59
N GLY A 84 -31.19 -1.70 -11.88
CA GLY A 84 -29.85 -1.72 -12.49
C GLY A 84 -28.95 -0.71 -11.79
N LEU A 85 -27.64 -0.88 -11.97
CA LEU A 85 -26.64 0.06 -11.47
C LEU A 85 -26.98 1.49 -11.89
N THR A 86 -27.04 2.43 -10.93
CA THR A 86 -27.32 3.82 -11.27
C THR A 86 -26.16 4.42 -12.07
N LYS A 87 -26.43 5.48 -12.82
CA LYS A 87 -25.36 6.18 -13.56
C LYS A 87 -24.30 6.73 -12.62
N GLY A 88 -24.68 7.16 -11.41
CA GLY A 88 -23.77 7.66 -10.39
C GLY A 88 -22.88 6.56 -9.82
N ASP A 89 -23.47 5.44 -9.43
CA ASP A 89 -22.73 4.29 -8.92
C ASP A 89 -21.78 3.71 -9.98
N ALA A 90 -22.23 3.63 -11.24
CA ALA A 90 -21.39 3.21 -12.35
C ALA A 90 -20.22 4.18 -12.58
N ALA A 91 -20.44 5.49 -12.45
CA ALA A 91 -19.38 6.49 -12.61
C ALA A 91 -18.34 6.39 -11.49
N ILE A 92 -18.75 6.17 -10.24
CA ILE A 92 -17.85 5.93 -9.09
C ILE A 92 -17.01 4.68 -9.35
N LEU A 93 -17.63 3.54 -9.65
CA LEU A 93 -16.93 2.30 -9.89
C LEU A 93 -15.98 2.38 -11.10
N ARG A 94 -16.34 3.10 -12.16
CA ARG A 94 -15.45 3.32 -13.30
C ARG A 94 -14.24 4.17 -12.96
N PHE A 95 -14.41 5.17 -12.11
CA PHE A 95 -13.27 5.95 -11.63
C PHE A 95 -12.35 5.09 -10.74
N LEU A 96 -12.92 4.33 -9.80
CA LEU A 96 -12.16 3.40 -8.97
C LEU A 96 -11.45 2.34 -9.82
N ALA A 97 -12.12 1.73 -10.80
CA ALA A 97 -11.45 0.80 -11.72
C ALA A 97 -10.26 1.42 -12.47
N ALA A 98 -10.32 2.73 -12.78
CA ALA A 98 -9.18 3.42 -13.38
C ALA A 98 -8.06 3.66 -12.36
N ALA A 99 -8.37 3.97 -11.11
CA ALA A 99 -7.39 4.10 -10.03
C ALA A 99 -6.68 2.77 -9.79
N GLU A 100 -7.42 1.67 -9.62
CA GLU A 100 -6.86 0.33 -9.44
C GLU A 100 -5.96 -0.12 -10.61
N LEU A 101 -6.33 0.21 -11.85
CA LEU A 101 -5.47 -0.08 -13.01
C LEU A 101 -4.17 0.73 -13.01
N ILE A 102 -4.18 1.93 -12.45
CA ILE A 102 -3.00 2.77 -12.25
C ILE A 102 -2.15 2.22 -11.11
N GLU A 103 -2.77 1.85 -9.99
CA GLU A 103 -2.10 1.22 -8.85
C GLU A 103 -1.51 -0.13 -9.22
N THR A 104 -2.25 -0.99 -9.93
CA THR A 104 -1.70 -2.22 -10.53
C THR A 104 -0.43 -1.96 -11.35
N ASP A 105 -0.39 -0.91 -12.18
CA ASP A 105 0.79 -0.63 -13.01
C ASP A 105 2.00 -0.18 -12.19
N LEU A 106 1.81 0.65 -11.19
CA LEU A 106 2.91 1.10 -10.33
C LEU A 106 3.41 -0.02 -9.42
N TRP A 107 2.51 -0.82 -8.80
CA TRP A 107 2.90 -1.92 -7.93
C TRP A 107 3.60 -3.04 -8.71
N GLN A 108 3.18 -3.32 -9.95
CA GLN A 108 3.90 -4.25 -10.81
C GLN A 108 5.34 -3.82 -11.07
N GLN A 109 5.63 -2.52 -11.22
CA GLN A 109 7.00 -2.02 -11.40
C GLN A 109 7.86 -2.24 -10.14
N TYR A 110 7.28 -2.12 -8.95
CA TYR A 110 7.98 -2.46 -7.72
C TYR A 110 8.18 -3.96 -7.56
N ASN A 111 7.12 -4.74 -7.80
CA ASN A 111 7.17 -6.20 -7.65
C ASN A 111 8.19 -6.85 -8.59
N GLU A 112 8.26 -6.44 -9.85
CA GLU A 112 9.20 -7.01 -10.82
C GLU A 112 10.67 -6.79 -10.48
N LEU A 113 10.98 -5.79 -9.63
CA LEU A 113 12.33 -5.46 -9.18
C LEU A 113 12.64 -5.99 -7.78
N ALA A 114 11.68 -5.94 -6.84
CA ALA A 114 11.92 -6.23 -5.44
C ALA A 114 10.86 -7.13 -4.77
N GLY A 115 9.78 -7.49 -5.44
CA GLY A 115 8.81 -8.44 -4.91
C GLY A 115 9.16 -9.90 -5.20
N ILE A 116 8.34 -10.82 -4.69
CA ILE A 116 8.45 -12.24 -4.97
C ILE A 116 8.11 -12.50 -6.45
N GLN A 117 8.97 -13.25 -7.12
CA GLN A 117 8.83 -13.59 -8.54
C GLN A 117 8.17 -14.96 -8.69
N ASP A 118 6.85 -14.99 -8.85
CA ASP A 118 6.09 -16.22 -8.98
C ASP A 118 4.97 -16.14 -10.05
N ARG A 119 3.99 -17.03 -9.98
CA ARG A 119 2.88 -17.10 -10.92
C ARG A 119 1.67 -16.24 -10.52
N GLU A 120 1.57 -15.81 -9.28
CA GLU A 120 0.49 -14.95 -8.79
C GLU A 120 0.65 -13.54 -9.32
N VAL A 121 1.87 -13.03 -9.24
CA VAL A 121 2.25 -11.72 -9.80
C VAL A 121 3.35 -11.91 -10.84
N PRO A 122 2.99 -12.30 -12.07
CA PRO A 122 3.99 -12.57 -13.11
C PRO A 122 4.59 -11.28 -13.65
N GLY A 123 5.90 -11.27 -13.83
CA GLY A 123 6.64 -10.17 -14.47
C GLY A 123 8.03 -9.99 -13.87
N GLY A 124 8.91 -9.36 -14.65
CA GLY A 124 10.28 -9.12 -14.21
C GLY A 124 11.11 -10.38 -13.94
N SER A 125 12.25 -10.18 -13.34
CA SER A 125 13.14 -11.27 -12.91
C SER A 125 13.86 -10.97 -11.58
N GLY A 126 13.46 -9.90 -10.91
CA GLY A 126 14.08 -9.41 -9.69
C GLY A 126 15.38 -8.63 -9.91
N SER A 127 15.65 -7.69 -9.03
CA SER A 127 16.92 -6.99 -8.91
C SER A 127 17.46 -7.20 -7.50
N PRO A 128 18.41 -8.15 -7.27
CA PRO A 128 18.89 -8.48 -5.93
C PRO A 128 19.41 -7.28 -5.16
N ALA A 129 20.13 -6.36 -5.81
CA ALA A 129 20.64 -5.17 -5.17
C ALA A 129 19.52 -4.22 -4.69
N TYR A 130 18.48 -4.04 -5.51
CA TYR A 130 17.34 -3.20 -5.10
C TYR A 130 16.49 -3.88 -4.04
N ALA A 131 16.28 -5.20 -4.14
CA ALA A 131 15.59 -5.97 -3.10
C ALA A 131 16.33 -5.90 -1.76
N GLU A 132 17.67 -5.98 -1.75
CA GLU A 132 18.49 -5.79 -0.55
C GLU A 132 18.33 -4.38 0.03
N ALA A 133 18.39 -3.33 -0.80
CA ALA A 133 18.24 -1.95 -0.35
C ALA A 133 16.84 -1.69 0.22
N ILE A 134 15.78 -2.25 -0.36
CA ILE A 134 14.42 -2.06 0.12
C ILE A 134 14.15 -2.88 1.40
N SER A 135 14.81 -4.03 1.57
CA SER A 135 14.70 -4.87 2.77
C SER A 135 15.28 -4.21 4.04
N VAL A 136 16.06 -3.13 3.88
CA VAL A 136 16.51 -2.30 5.02
C VAL A 136 15.32 -1.65 5.73
N LEU A 137 14.22 -1.39 5.04
CA LEU A 137 13.01 -0.83 5.64
C LEU A 137 12.23 -1.89 6.45
N ASP A 138 12.27 -3.15 5.99
CA ASP A 138 11.73 -4.32 6.69
C ASP A 138 12.19 -5.60 5.98
N GLY A 139 12.51 -6.66 6.75
CA GLY A 139 12.98 -7.93 6.19
C GLY A 139 11.96 -8.66 5.32
N ASP A 140 10.67 -8.36 5.42
CA ASP A 140 9.58 -8.99 4.68
C ASP A 140 9.05 -8.08 3.56
N MET A 141 9.84 -7.11 3.08
CA MET A 141 9.40 -6.15 2.07
C MET A 141 9.00 -6.80 0.74
N ASP A 142 9.70 -7.85 0.32
CA ASP A 142 9.40 -8.59 -0.91
C ASP A 142 8.01 -9.24 -0.85
N GLN A 143 7.64 -9.81 0.30
CA GLN A 143 6.31 -10.37 0.55
C GLN A 143 5.23 -9.28 0.54
N TYR A 144 5.46 -8.16 1.24
CA TYR A 144 4.47 -7.07 1.29
C TYR A 144 4.24 -6.44 -0.08
N ILE A 145 5.30 -6.22 -0.87
CA ILE A 145 5.19 -5.69 -2.24
C ILE A 145 4.42 -6.68 -3.13
N HIS A 146 4.71 -7.97 -3.02
CA HIS A 146 4.00 -9.01 -3.76
C HIS A 146 2.51 -9.04 -3.41
N ASP A 147 2.19 -9.12 -2.11
CA ASP A 147 0.81 -9.20 -1.64
C ASP A 147 -0.01 -7.97 -2.04
N ASN A 148 0.54 -6.77 -1.86
CA ASN A 148 -0.11 -5.53 -2.29
C ASN A 148 -0.36 -5.54 -3.80
N THR A 149 0.62 -6.01 -4.60
CA THR A 149 0.47 -6.08 -6.06
C THR A 149 -0.65 -7.05 -6.48
N ASP A 150 -0.76 -8.22 -5.83
CA ASP A 150 -1.86 -9.18 -6.11
C ASP A 150 -3.22 -8.60 -5.69
N ASP A 151 -3.28 -7.90 -4.57
CA ASP A 151 -4.50 -7.23 -4.12
C ASP A 151 -4.98 -6.21 -5.16
N GLU A 152 -4.11 -5.31 -5.68
CA GLU A 152 -4.48 -4.31 -6.70
C GLU A 152 -4.88 -4.93 -8.04
N ILE A 153 -4.22 -6.00 -8.47
CA ILE A 153 -4.63 -6.76 -9.65
C ILE A 153 -6.06 -7.30 -9.45
N SER A 154 -6.34 -7.82 -8.27
CA SER A 154 -7.65 -8.41 -7.96
C SER A 154 -8.74 -7.35 -7.83
N HIS A 155 -8.47 -6.18 -7.24
CA HIS A 155 -9.39 -5.04 -7.14
C HIS A 155 -9.81 -4.55 -8.53
N ALA A 156 -8.83 -4.27 -9.41
CA ALA A 156 -9.08 -3.84 -10.79
C ALA A 156 -9.93 -4.86 -11.57
N ALA A 157 -9.59 -6.14 -11.45
CA ALA A 157 -10.31 -7.23 -12.12
C ALA A 157 -11.75 -7.35 -11.61
N PHE A 158 -11.94 -7.30 -10.28
CA PHE A 158 -13.24 -7.42 -9.64
C PHE A 158 -14.19 -6.29 -10.02
N ILE A 159 -13.74 -5.03 -9.90
CA ILE A 159 -14.57 -3.87 -10.21
C ILE A 159 -14.99 -3.89 -11.69
N ASN A 160 -14.07 -4.19 -12.61
CA ASN A 160 -14.36 -4.29 -14.03
C ASN A 160 -15.34 -5.43 -14.36
N ALA A 161 -15.19 -6.59 -13.70
CA ALA A 161 -16.12 -7.71 -13.86
C ALA A 161 -17.53 -7.35 -13.33
N TYR A 162 -17.60 -6.66 -12.19
CA TYR A 162 -18.86 -6.19 -11.62
C TYR A 162 -19.57 -5.19 -12.55
N LEU A 163 -18.84 -4.18 -13.05
CA LEU A 163 -19.39 -3.23 -14.05
C LEU A 163 -19.97 -3.96 -15.24
N LYS A 164 -19.21 -4.87 -15.84
CA LYS A 164 -19.67 -5.68 -17.00
C LYS A 164 -20.92 -6.50 -16.69
N ALA A 165 -20.96 -7.16 -15.53
CA ALA A 165 -22.10 -7.98 -15.10
C ALA A 165 -23.39 -7.17 -14.92
N HIS A 166 -23.27 -5.87 -14.64
CA HIS A 166 -24.39 -4.95 -14.45
C HIS A 166 -24.66 -4.04 -15.68
N GLY A 167 -24.09 -4.37 -16.84
CA GLY A 167 -24.32 -3.65 -18.10
C GLY A 167 -23.67 -2.27 -18.19
N ALA A 168 -22.70 -1.97 -17.31
CA ALA A 168 -21.89 -0.79 -17.38
C ALA A 168 -20.57 -1.07 -18.11
N GLU A 169 -20.00 -0.03 -18.74
CA GLU A 169 -18.76 -0.15 -19.53
C GLU A 169 -17.54 -0.31 -18.58
N PRO A 170 -16.78 -1.41 -18.69
CA PRO A 170 -15.52 -1.56 -17.97
C PRO A 170 -14.48 -0.52 -18.42
N VAL A 171 -13.48 -0.28 -17.59
CA VAL A 171 -12.36 0.62 -17.90
C VAL A 171 -11.19 -0.17 -18.46
N ASN A 172 -10.58 0.38 -19.51
CA ASN A 172 -9.37 -0.13 -20.11
C ASN A 172 -8.42 1.02 -20.43
N LEU A 173 -7.23 1.01 -19.84
CA LEU A 173 -6.20 2.03 -20.03
C LEU A 173 -5.03 1.55 -20.90
N ASN A 174 -5.10 0.35 -21.49
CA ASN A 174 -3.96 -0.26 -22.21
C ASN A 174 -3.42 0.60 -23.36
N LYS A 175 -4.28 1.37 -24.05
CA LYS A 175 -3.82 2.26 -25.13
C LYS A 175 -2.88 3.38 -24.65
N PHE A 176 -2.85 3.63 -23.33
CA PHE A 176 -2.04 4.65 -22.68
C PHE A 176 -0.75 4.10 -22.05
N ARG A 177 -0.50 2.79 -22.15
CA ARG A 177 0.76 2.17 -21.73
C ARG A 177 1.88 2.53 -22.69
N LYS A 178 2.40 3.76 -22.57
CA LYS A 178 3.40 4.35 -23.49
C LYS A 178 4.60 4.95 -22.78
N LEU A 179 4.55 5.06 -21.44
CA LEU A 179 5.70 5.52 -20.70
C LEU A 179 6.81 4.45 -20.70
N PRO A 180 8.07 4.83 -20.60
CA PRO A 180 9.18 3.88 -20.54
C PRO A 180 9.16 3.09 -19.24
N SER A 181 9.61 1.84 -19.29
CA SER A 181 10.01 1.05 -18.13
C SER A 181 11.39 1.47 -17.64
N SER A 182 11.72 1.11 -16.40
CA SER A 182 13.10 1.07 -15.93
C SER A 182 13.96 0.22 -16.87
N GLN A 183 15.22 0.62 -17.06
CA GLN A 183 16.21 -0.14 -17.83
C GLN A 183 17.13 -0.96 -16.90
N ALA A 184 16.85 -0.99 -15.61
CA ALA A 184 17.60 -1.81 -14.66
C ALA A 184 17.33 -3.30 -14.88
N THR A 185 18.35 -4.11 -14.63
CA THR A 185 18.22 -5.57 -14.63
C THR A 185 17.11 -5.98 -13.63
N GLY A 186 16.21 -6.83 -14.07
CA GLY A 186 15.02 -7.25 -13.34
C GLY A 186 13.72 -6.64 -13.84
N ALA A 187 13.76 -5.44 -14.40
CA ALA A 187 12.58 -4.75 -14.92
C ALA A 187 12.05 -5.36 -16.22
N GLN A 188 10.74 -5.44 -16.33
CA GLN A 188 10.05 -5.87 -17.54
C GLN A 188 10.01 -4.74 -18.57
N GLN A 189 10.45 -5.00 -19.79
CA GLN A 189 10.50 -4.01 -20.88
C GLN A 189 9.16 -3.91 -21.61
N ILE A 190 8.19 -3.23 -20.99
CA ILE A 190 6.85 -2.99 -21.54
C ILE A 190 6.46 -1.51 -21.37
N GLY A 191 5.43 -1.07 -22.12
CA GLY A 191 4.87 0.27 -21.90
C GLY A 191 4.16 0.38 -20.57
N ARG A 192 4.34 1.51 -19.87
CA ARG A 192 3.77 1.80 -18.55
C ARG A 192 2.67 2.85 -18.59
N LEU A 193 1.78 2.82 -17.60
CA LEU A 193 0.82 3.89 -17.32
C LEU A 193 1.45 4.97 -16.44
N THR A 194 2.38 4.59 -15.58
CA THR A 194 2.97 5.39 -14.50
C THR A 194 4.46 5.56 -14.64
N ASN A 195 5.00 6.63 -14.09
CA ASN A 195 6.42 6.94 -14.06
C ASN A 195 6.92 6.97 -12.61
N LEU A 196 7.73 5.99 -12.23
CA LEU A 196 8.33 5.89 -10.90
C LEU A 196 9.77 6.42 -10.85
N MET A 197 10.29 6.92 -11.96
CA MET A 197 11.68 7.34 -12.06
C MET A 197 11.90 8.84 -11.78
N GLU A 198 10.81 9.62 -11.66
CA GLU A 198 10.87 11.08 -11.44
C GLU A 198 9.70 11.57 -10.58
N LEU A 199 9.62 11.15 -9.33
CA LEU A 199 8.54 11.49 -8.42
C LEU A 199 8.87 12.71 -7.55
N THR A 200 7.83 13.42 -7.16
CA THR A 200 7.84 14.49 -6.15
C THR A 200 6.90 14.07 -5.03
N VAL A 201 7.42 13.41 -4.00
CA VAL A 201 6.60 12.74 -2.97
C VAL A 201 6.24 13.67 -1.84
N ASP A 202 4.95 13.83 -1.56
CA ASP A 202 4.45 14.54 -0.38
C ASP A 202 4.56 13.65 0.86
N THR A 203 5.57 13.88 1.68
CA THR A 203 5.84 13.12 2.90
C THR A 203 5.11 13.66 4.14
N SER A 204 4.26 14.69 4.00
CA SER A 204 3.44 15.21 5.09
C SER A 204 2.37 14.20 5.54
N PHE A 205 2.00 13.23 4.69
CA PHE A 205 1.11 12.15 5.06
C PHE A 205 1.70 11.25 6.14
N TRP A 206 3.01 11.03 6.14
CA TRP A 206 3.69 10.30 7.20
C TRP A 206 3.60 11.02 8.55
N THR A 207 3.82 12.33 8.59
CA THR A 207 3.73 13.16 9.82
C THR A 207 2.28 13.36 10.26
N ARG A 208 1.34 13.45 9.33
CA ARG A 208 -0.09 13.66 9.60
C ARG A 208 -0.65 12.62 10.55
N TYR A 209 -0.32 11.38 10.32
CA TYR A 209 -0.84 10.25 11.10
C TYR A 209 -0.02 9.93 12.35
N ARG A 210 0.93 10.81 12.69
CA ARG A 210 1.75 10.74 13.90
C ARG A 210 1.61 11.94 14.82
N SER A 211 0.80 12.92 14.43
CA SER A 211 0.50 14.09 15.26
C SER A 211 -0.78 13.91 16.04
N ASP A 212 -0.72 14.05 17.35
CA ASP A 212 -1.87 14.05 18.28
C ASP A 212 -2.37 15.47 18.57
N SER A 213 -1.68 16.49 18.09
CA SER A 213 -1.93 17.91 18.41
C SER A 213 -2.32 18.75 17.20
N GLN A 214 -2.03 18.31 15.99
CA GLN A 214 -2.25 19.07 14.75
C GLN A 214 -3.42 18.49 13.94
N ASN A 215 -4.30 19.38 13.47
CA ASN A 215 -5.41 19.02 12.61
C ASN A 215 -5.57 20.06 11.49
N PRO A 216 -5.35 19.68 10.23
CA PRO A 216 -5.48 20.57 9.08
C PRO A 216 -6.87 21.21 8.91
N ASP A 217 -7.94 20.58 9.42
CA ASP A 217 -9.29 21.18 9.43
C ASP A 217 -9.35 22.50 10.22
N PHE A 218 -8.46 22.64 11.19
CA PHE A 218 -8.35 23.84 12.01
C PHE A 218 -7.22 24.77 11.56
N GLY A 219 -6.66 24.54 10.37
CA GLY A 219 -5.61 25.35 9.77
C GLY A 219 -4.19 24.99 10.19
N ASP A 220 -4.00 23.91 10.92
CA ASP A 220 -2.68 23.42 11.30
C ASP A 220 -1.92 22.92 10.07
N LYS A 221 -0.60 23.15 10.05
CA LYS A 221 0.28 22.68 8.99
C LYS A 221 1.12 21.51 9.50
N LEU A 222 1.24 20.49 8.69
CA LEU A 222 2.05 19.32 8.97
C LEU A 222 3.36 19.42 8.20
N PRO A 223 4.51 19.23 8.85
CA PRO A 223 5.79 19.29 8.17
C PRO A 223 5.97 18.10 7.24
N GLN A 224 6.82 18.25 6.23
CA GLN A 224 7.32 17.14 5.45
C GLN A 224 8.28 16.31 6.30
N ALA A 225 8.13 14.98 6.32
CA ALA A 225 9.10 14.08 6.97
C ALA A 225 10.45 14.14 6.25
N VAL A 226 10.43 14.21 4.91
CA VAL A 226 11.60 14.39 4.05
C VAL A 226 11.36 15.58 3.12
N PRO A 227 11.73 16.81 3.54
CA PRO A 227 11.44 18.02 2.78
C PRO A 227 11.97 18.02 1.35
N GLY A 228 13.12 17.35 1.12
CA GLY A 228 13.73 17.24 -0.20
C GLY A 228 12.84 16.50 -1.21
N LEU A 229 12.16 15.43 -0.80
CA LEU A 229 11.27 14.67 -1.67
C LEU A 229 10.09 15.49 -2.19
N ALA A 230 9.56 16.39 -1.38
CA ALA A 230 8.45 17.27 -1.76
C ALA A 230 8.89 18.45 -2.64
N ALA A 231 10.19 18.75 -2.69
CA ALA A 231 10.75 19.88 -3.42
C ALA A 231 11.44 19.50 -4.74
N GLY A 232 11.84 18.24 -4.91
CA GLY A 232 12.61 17.75 -6.04
C GLY A 232 11.90 16.71 -6.88
N ARG A 233 12.70 16.00 -7.69
CA ARG A 233 12.26 14.86 -8.50
C ARG A 233 13.26 13.73 -8.32
N PHE A 234 12.78 12.63 -7.84
CA PHE A 234 13.64 11.52 -7.44
C PHE A 234 13.08 10.19 -7.92
N PRO A 235 13.93 9.23 -8.25
CA PRO A 235 13.48 7.90 -8.60
C PRO A 235 13.06 7.12 -7.33
N ALA A 236 11.98 6.36 -7.43
CA ALA A 236 11.57 5.37 -6.45
C ALA A 236 11.89 3.93 -6.88
N ILE A 237 12.32 3.76 -8.13
CA ILE A 237 12.89 2.52 -8.67
C ILE A 237 14.21 2.85 -9.39
N PRO A 238 15.17 1.92 -9.46
CA PRO A 238 16.38 2.12 -10.27
C PRO A 238 16.01 2.42 -11.73
N ARG A 239 16.66 3.43 -12.33
CA ARG A 239 16.43 3.82 -13.73
C ARG A 239 17.17 2.92 -14.72
N SER A 240 18.37 2.47 -14.29
CA SER A 240 19.25 1.56 -15.03
C SER A 240 20.19 0.85 -14.06
N ASP A 241 21.03 -0.03 -14.57
CA ASP A 241 22.07 -0.72 -13.77
C ASP A 241 23.13 0.23 -13.19
N ASP A 242 23.25 1.46 -13.69
CA ASP A 242 24.11 2.46 -13.09
C ASP A 242 23.64 2.86 -11.66
N ASP A 243 22.34 2.91 -11.44
CA ASP A 243 21.77 3.18 -10.10
C ASP A 243 22.04 2.00 -9.14
N LEU A 244 22.09 0.75 -9.65
CA LEU A 244 22.32 -0.45 -8.85
C LEU A 244 23.75 -0.53 -8.31
N ASN A 245 24.71 0.15 -8.92
CA ASN A 245 26.13 0.09 -8.58
C ASN A 245 26.57 1.18 -7.58
N GLN A 246 25.65 1.92 -6.99
CA GLN A 246 25.91 3.04 -6.07
C GLN A 246 25.11 2.84 -4.77
N PRO A 247 25.67 2.17 -3.74
CA PRO A 247 24.90 1.72 -2.58
C PRO A 247 24.10 2.81 -1.89
N ASP A 248 24.68 3.96 -1.56
CA ASP A 248 23.98 5.05 -0.87
C ASP A 248 22.91 5.72 -1.76
N HIS A 249 23.15 5.81 -3.07
CA HIS A 249 22.15 6.29 -4.02
C HIS A 249 21.00 5.27 -4.14
N LEU A 250 21.32 3.99 -4.25
CA LEU A 250 20.31 2.93 -4.32
C LEU A 250 19.47 2.86 -3.05
N GLN A 251 20.09 3.06 -1.86
CA GLN A 251 19.35 3.17 -0.62
C GLN A 251 18.44 4.41 -0.59
N ALA A 252 18.87 5.54 -1.16
CA ALA A 252 18.02 6.72 -1.30
C ALA A 252 16.82 6.46 -2.21
N ILE A 253 17.01 5.68 -3.29
CA ILE A 253 15.91 5.22 -4.16
C ILE A 253 14.94 4.33 -3.37
N ALA A 254 15.43 3.38 -2.59
CA ALA A 254 14.62 2.50 -1.75
C ALA A 254 13.85 3.27 -0.67
N ASN A 255 14.50 4.24 0.00
CA ASN A 255 13.83 5.12 0.94
C ASN A 255 12.72 5.94 0.27
N THR A 256 12.97 6.45 -0.95
CA THR A 256 11.97 7.19 -1.75
C THR A 256 10.77 6.29 -2.04
N ALA A 257 11.00 5.01 -2.39
CA ALA A 257 9.94 4.02 -2.59
C ALA A 257 9.08 3.86 -1.33
N GLY A 258 9.68 3.69 -0.16
CA GLY A 258 8.95 3.54 1.10
C GLY A 258 8.00 4.71 1.38
N PHE A 259 8.45 5.96 1.16
CA PHE A 259 7.57 7.14 1.30
C PHE A 259 6.51 7.22 0.19
N HIS A 260 6.83 6.77 -1.04
CA HIS A 260 5.85 6.74 -2.12
C HIS A 260 4.77 5.67 -1.87
N PHE A 261 5.11 4.50 -1.35
CA PHE A 261 4.13 3.50 -0.91
C PHE A 261 3.12 4.11 0.07
N CYS A 262 3.62 4.77 1.11
CA CYS A 262 2.78 5.44 2.10
C CYS A 262 1.88 6.51 1.46
N PHE A 263 2.40 7.30 0.52
CA PHE A 263 1.63 8.34 -0.18
C PHE A 263 0.51 7.77 -1.03
N ILE A 264 0.77 6.71 -1.81
CA ILE A 264 -0.21 6.06 -2.69
C ILE A 264 -1.33 5.43 -1.86
N GLU A 265 -0.99 4.60 -0.88
CA GLU A 265 -1.97 3.85 -0.10
C GLU A 265 -2.80 4.75 0.83
N GLN A 266 -2.24 5.88 1.28
CA GLN A 266 -3.05 6.91 1.94
C GLN A 266 -4.12 7.45 0.98
N GLY A 267 -3.78 7.58 -0.31
CA GLY A 267 -4.72 7.99 -1.34
C GLY A 267 -5.92 7.05 -1.45
N GLY A 268 -5.69 5.74 -1.57
CA GLY A 268 -6.72 4.70 -1.60
C GLY A 268 -7.56 4.70 -0.32
N THR A 269 -6.88 4.71 0.83
CA THR A 269 -7.51 4.76 2.17
C THR A 269 -8.52 5.91 2.31
N SER A 270 -8.21 7.10 1.78
CA SER A 270 -9.13 8.25 1.84
C SER A 270 -10.18 8.23 0.73
N LEU A 271 -9.82 7.79 -0.48
CA LEU A 271 -10.68 7.86 -1.66
C LEU A 271 -11.94 6.98 -1.54
N TYR A 272 -11.77 5.73 -1.10
CA TYR A 272 -12.88 4.79 -0.94
C TYR A 272 -13.95 5.30 0.04
N PRO A 273 -13.63 5.73 1.28
CA PRO A 273 -14.63 6.30 2.19
C PRO A 273 -15.27 7.60 1.66
N GLN A 274 -14.51 8.44 0.94
CA GLN A 274 -15.03 9.67 0.34
C GLN A 274 -16.11 9.37 -0.70
N LEU A 275 -15.86 8.42 -1.60
CA LEU A 275 -16.80 8.01 -2.63
C LEU A 275 -17.94 7.16 -2.08
N ALA A 276 -17.69 6.34 -1.03
CA ALA A 276 -18.72 5.55 -0.37
C ALA A 276 -19.89 6.40 0.14
N GLN A 277 -19.63 7.63 0.56
CA GLN A 277 -20.67 8.57 0.99
C GLN A 277 -21.63 9.02 -0.12
N ARG A 278 -21.36 8.69 -1.38
CA ARG A 278 -22.14 9.10 -2.57
C ARG A 278 -22.84 7.96 -3.27
N VAL A 279 -22.54 6.72 -2.91
CA VAL A 279 -23.18 5.57 -3.53
C VAL A 279 -24.64 5.44 -3.08
N THR A 280 -25.47 4.99 -3.99
CA THR A 280 -26.91 4.82 -3.75
C THR A 280 -27.31 3.36 -3.66
N HIS A 281 -26.56 2.45 -4.25
CA HIS A 281 -26.83 1.03 -4.25
C HIS A 281 -26.06 0.31 -3.12
N ALA A 282 -26.78 -0.40 -2.25
CA ALA A 282 -26.19 -1.05 -1.08
C ALA A 282 -25.08 -2.06 -1.42
N GLU A 283 -25.16 -2.72 -2.58
CA GLU A 283 -24.12 -3.65 -3.04
C GLU A 283 -22.85 -2.91 -3.47
N VAL A 284 -22.99 -1.74 -4.11
CA VAL A 284 -21.84 -0.88 -4.44
C VAL A 284 -21.20 -0.33 -3.17
N LEU A 285 -22.02 0.12 -2.20
CA LEU A 285 -21.52 0.53 -0.89
C LEU A 285 -20.70 -0.60 -0.24
N ARG A 286 -21.21 -1.83 -0.30
CA ARG A 286 -20.52 -2.99 0.24
C ARG A 286 -19.19 -3.26 -0.45
N ILE A 287 -19.10 -3.07 -1.77
CA ILE A 287 -17.83 -3.18 -2.52
C ILE A 287 -16.82 -2.17 -2.00
N LEU A 288 -17.19 -0.89 -1.90
CA LEU A 288 -16.29 0.16 -1.44
C LEU A 288 -15.84 -0.06 0.02
N LEU A 289 -16.75 -0.56 0.87
CA LEU A 289 -16.45 -0.90 2.26
C LEU A 289 -15.71 -2.24 2.41
N SER A 290 -15.47 -2.98 1.33
CA SER A 290 -14.69 -4.21 1.34
C SER A 290 -13.26 -3.95 0.83
N ILE A 291 -13.10 -3.17 -0.25
CA ILE A 291 -11.79 -2.80 -0.79
C ILE A 291 -11.14 -1.70 0.06
N GLY A 292 -11.86 -0.63 0.41
CA GLY A 292 -11.30 0.47 1.19
C GLY A 292 -10.57 0.07 2.49
N PRO A 293 -11.05 -0.92 3.29
CA PRO A 293 -10.29 -1.43 4.42
C PRO A 293 -8.98 -2.16 4.07
N THR A 294 -8.86 -2.76 2.87
CA THR A 294 -7.57 -3.32 2.40
C THR A 294 -6.58 -2.18 2.14
N GLU A 295 -7.00 -1.10 1.51
CA GLU A 295 -6.21 0.11 1.34
C GLU A 295 -5.70 0.67 2.70
N ALA A 296 -6.55 0.63 3.72
CA ALA A 296 -6.16 1.06 5.07
C ALA A 296 -5.11 0.14 5.70
N MET A 297 -5.16 -1.17 5.44
CA MET A 297 -4.14 -2.13 5.87
C MET A 297 -2.82 -1.90 5.13
N HIS A 298 -2.86 -1.68 3.82
CA HIS A 298 -1.69 -1.32 3.02
C HIS A 298 -1.07 -0.03 3.55
N PHE A 299 -1.85 1.02 3.71
CA PHE A 299 -1.38 2.30 4.25
C PHE A 299 -0.71 2.14 5.62
N GLN A 300 -1.33 1.40 6.56
CA GLN A 300 -0.75 1.17 7.89
C GLN A 300 0.62 0.49 7.78
N THR A 301 0.72 -0.55 6.95
CA THR A 301 1.98 -1.27 6.70
C THR A 301 3.04 -0.32 6.16
N TRP A 302 2.76 0.39 5.09
CA TRP A 302 3.73 1.25 4.41
C TRP A 302 4.11 2.48 5.23
N SER A 303 3.16 3.06 5.97
CA SER A 303 3.43 4.16 6.89
C SER A 303 4.40 3.76 8.01
N ASP A 304 4.29 2.51 8.50
CA ASP A 304 5.23 1.94 9.46
C ASP A 304 6.63 1.76 8.83
N LYS A 305 6.69 1.11 7.67
CA LYS A 305 7.96 0.80 6.99
C LYS A 305 8.71 2.04 6.51
N ALA A 306 8.02 3.08 6.05
CA ALA A 306 8.65 4.36 5.70
C ALA A 306 9.42 4.97 6.89
N GLY A 307 8.93 4.77 8.11
CA GLY A 307 9.61 5.22 9.34
C GLY A 307 10.96 4.56 9.60
N ASN A 308 11.23 3.40 9.01
CA ASN A 308 12.49 2.68 9.14
C ASN A 308 13.56 3.13 8.13
N ALA A 309 13.24 4.09 7.24
CA ALA A 309 14.21 4.59 6.28
C ALA A 309 15.47 5.10 6.98
N PRO A 310 16.66 4.53 6.70
CA PRO A 310 17.89 4.94 7.36
C PRO A 310 18.24 6.38 6.99
N PRO A 311 18.80 7.16 7.94
CA PRO A 311 19.26 8.51 7.65
C PRO A 311 20.47 8.45 6.70
N LEU A 312 20.39 9.21 5.62
CA LEU A 312 21.49 9.30 4.65
C LEU A 312 21.39 10.58 3.81
N THR A 313 22.48 10.92 3.14
CA THR A 313 22.50 11.92 2.06
C THR A 313 22.88 11.24 0.77
N ASP A 314 22.03 11.32 -0.24
CA ASP A 314 22.30 10.78 -1.57
C ASP A 314 23.49 11.51 -2.22
N PRO A 315 24.61 10.81 -2.48
CA PRO A 315 25.81 11.46 -3.01
C PRO A 315 25.65 11.97 -4.45
N THR A 316 24.62 11.51 -5.18
CA THR A 316 24.43 11.88 -6.59
C THR A 316 23.63 13.18 -6.76
N ASN A 317 22.74 13.50 -5.83
CA ASN A 317 21.81 14.62 -5.98
C ASN A 317 21.62 15.46 -4.71
N GLY A 318 22.21 15.04 -3.57
CA GLY A 318 22.17 15.76 -2.30
C GLY A 318 20.83 15.63 -1.54
N LEU A 319 19.95 14.72 -1.93
CA LEU A 319 18.72 14.43 -1.17
C LEU A 319 19.08 13.90 0.22
N VAL A 320 18.51 14.51 1.25
CA VAL A 320 18.74 14.15 2.65
C VAL A 320 17.53 13.44 3.22
N PHE A 321 17.73 12.24 3.75
CA PHE A 321 16.78 11.54 4.62
C PHE A 321 17.20 11.77 6.06
N PRO A 322 16.35 12.41 6.90
CA PRO A 322 16.66 12.61 8.31
C PRO A 322 16.53 11.31 9.11
N ASP A 323 17.09 11.29 10.31
CA ASP A 323 16.81 10.25 11.29
C ASP A 323 15.38 10.48 11.85
N LEU A 324 14.44 9.71 11.39
CA LEU A 324 13.04 9.79 11.84
C LEU A 324 12.83 9.19 13.23
N ASN A 325 13.84 8.50 13.78
CA ASN A 325 13.84 7.89 15.10
C ASN A 325 14.63 8.70 16.13
N ALA A 326 15.21 9.83 15.75
CA ALA A 326 16.05 10.64 16.63
C ALA A 326 15.37 11.07 17.94
N ASP A 327 14.04 11.32 17.87
CA ASP A 327 13.23 11.71 19.02
C ASP A 327 12.61 10.50 19.77
N GLY A 328 12.97 9.27 19.39
CA GLY A 328 12.52 8.03 20.00
C GLY A 328 11.11 7.59 19.54
N GLU A 329 10.46 6.73 20.34
CA GLU A 329 9.15 6.14 19.98
C GLU A 329 8.03 7.15 19.72
N ALA A 330 8.13 8.37 20.27
CA ALA A 330 7.13 9.42 20.09
C ALA A 330 6.95 9.81 18.62
N THR A 331 7.98 9.67 17.77
CA THR A 331 7.91 9.98 16.33
C THR A 331 7.40 8.80 15.49
N GLN A 332 7.41 7.59 16.04
CA GLN A 332 6.96 6.37 15.37
C GLN A 332 5.68 5.78 15.93
N THR A 333 4.87 6.59 16.63
CA THR A 333 3.60 6.09 17.11
C THR A 333 2.68 5.75 15.93
N ASN A 334 2.13 4.55 15.92
CA ASN A 334 1.10 4.13 14.98
C ASN A 334 -0.26 4.74 15.28
N LEU A 335 -0.26 5.96 15.87
CA LEU A 335 -1.48 6.71 16.12
C LEU A 335 -1.99 7.26 14.80
N ILE A 336 -2.97 6.58 14.24
CA ILE A 336 -3.68 7.08 13.09
C ILE A 336 -4.57 8.23 13.55
N MET A 337 -4.11 9.45 13.32
CA MET A 337 -4.92 10.63 13.57
C MET A 337 -6.11 10.68 12.62
N PRO A 338 -7.23 11.27 13.05
CA PRO A 338 -8.37 11.43 12.16
C PRO A 338 -7.97 12.20 10.90
N GLU A 339 -8.41 11.71 9.75
CA GLU A 339 -8.42 12.52 8.54
C GLU A 339 -9.13 13.85 8.82
N PRO A 340 -8.58 14.99 8.43
CA PRO A 340 -9.23 16.28 8.64
C PRO A 340 -10.60 16.34 8.01
N THR A 341 -11.56 16.92 8.71
CA THR A 341 -12.93 17.09 8.21
C THR A 341 -13.56 18.33 8.85
N ILE A 342 -14.29 19.09 8.05
CA ILE A 342 -14.93 20.33 8.46
C ILE A 342 -15.99 20.18 9.55
N PHE A 343 -16.51 18.97 9.77
CA PHE A 343 -17.50 18.70 10.82
C PHE A 343 -16.84 18.29 12.15
N LEU A 344 -15.52 18.07 12.18
CA LEU A 344 -14.81 17.73 13.42
C LEU A 344 -14.49 19.01 14.19
N GLU A 345 -15.02 19.13 15.37
CA GLU A 345 -14.76 20.26 16.26
C GLU A 345 -13.76 19.87 17.36
N ARG A 346 -12.90 20.84 17.78
CA ARG A 346 -11.89 20.63 18.83
C ARG A 346 -12.48 20.26 20.21
N LYS A 347 -13.75 20.56 20.42
CA LYS A 347 -14.44 20.19 21.66
C LYS A 347 -14.70 18.69 21.80
N PHE A 348 -14.66 17.94 20.70
CA PHE A 348 -14.77 16.49 20.76
C PHE A 348 -13.46 15.85 21.18
N PRO A 349 -13.49 14.73 21.91
CA PRO A 349 -12.29 13.96 22.22
C PRO A 349 -11.54 13.56 20.95
N ILE A 350 -10.22 13.53 21.02
CA ILE A 350 -9.37 12.97 19.95
C ILE A 350 -9.69 11.49 19.81
N VAL A 351 -9.79 11.04 18.57
CA VAL A 351 -10.04 9.64 18.23
C VAL A 351 -9.16 9.24 17.04
N SER A 352 -8.57 8.06 17.14
CA SER A 352 -7.79 7.48 16.04
C SER A 352 -8.75 6.93 14.98
N ILE A 353 -8.95 7.66 13.92
CA ILE A 353 -9.77 7.26 12.77
C ILE A 353 -9.17 7.77 11.47
N ILE A 354 -9.35 7.00 10.39
CA ILE A 354 -9.20 7.50 9.03
C ILE A 354 -10.60 7.80 8.51
N ARG A 355 -10.80 8.99 8.01
CA ARG A 355 -12.07 9.39 7.42
C ARG A 355 -11.84 10.46 6.37
N PRO A 356 -12.79 10.63 5.44
CA PRO A 356 -12.66 11.61 4.38
C PRO A 356 -12.69 13.03 4.93
N THR A 357 -11.78 13.86 4.46
CA THR A 357 -11.73 15.29 4.76
C THR A 357 -12.92 16.01 4.14
N GLN A 358 -13.23 15.66 2.91
CA GLN A 358 -14.38 16.19 2.18
C GLN A 358 -14.76 15.22 1.05
N THR A 359 -16.02 15.23 0.67
CA THR A 359 -16.50 14.40 -0.43
C THR A 359 -16.62 15.15 -1.76
N LYS A 360 -16.60 16.49 -1.71
CA LYS A 360 -16.67 17.32 -2.91
C LYS A 360 -15.34 17.27 -3.67
N ASN A 361 -15.39 16.91 -4.94
CA ASN A 361 -14.22 16.78 -5.82
C ASN A 361 -13.17 15.75 -5.31
N ALA A 362 -13.59 14.70 -4.63
CA ALA A 362 -12.69 13.66 -4.10
C ALA A 362 -11.89 12.98 -5.22
N ALA A 363 -12.56 12.57 -6.29
CA ALA A 363 -11.93 11.92 -7.44
C ALA A 363 -10.98 12.88 -8.19
N MET A 364 -11.37 14.13 -8.40
CA MET A 364 -10.49 15.14 -8.99
C MET A 364 -9.30 15.48 -8.08
N GLY A 365 -9.50 15.47 -6.77
CA GLY A 365 -8.45 15.64 -5.78
C GLY A 365 -7.37 14.57 -5.93
N ALA A 366 -7.75 13.30 -6.00
CA ALA A 366 -6.83 12.17 -6.23
C ALA A 366 -6.06 12.33 -7.56
N VAL A 367 -6.73 12.62 -8.68
CA VAL A 367 -6.06 12.86 -9.97
C VAL A 367 -5.06 14.01 -9.89
N ASN A 368 -5.39 15.08 -9.17
CA ASN A 368 -4.49 16.22 -9.02
C ASN A 368 -3.28 15.88 -8.16
N ALA A 369 -3.46 15.12 -7.06
CA ALA A 369 -2.38 14.68 -6.19
C ALA A 369 -1.39 13.78 -6.95
N LEU A 370 -1.85 12.74 -7.64
CA LEU A 370 -1.03 11.84 -8.46
C LEU A 370 -0.35 12.57 -9.64
N THR A 371 -0.99 13.62 -10.17
CA THR A 371 -0.37 14.47 -11.21
C THR A 371 0.75 15.32 -10.62
N ALA A 372 0.55 15.90 -9.44
CA ALA A 372 1.55 16.71 -8.73
C ALA A 372 2.74 15.88 -8.28
N ASP A 373 2.50 14.65 -7.83
CA ASP A 373 3.52 13.65 -7.52
C ASP A 373 4.42 13.33 -8.72
N GLY A 374 3.94 13.52 -9.93
CA GLY A 374 4.68 13.25 -11.16
C GLY A 374 4.42 11.86 -11.74
N LEU A 375 3.52 11.07 -11.12
CA LEU A 375 3.21 9.69 -11.52
C LEU A 375 2.81 9.57 -13.00
N PHE A 376 2.21 10.62 -13.56
CA PHE A 376 1.77 10.66 -14.97
C PHE A 376 2.67 11.49 -15.86
N ARG A 377 3.91 11.77 -15.45
CA ARG A 377 4.85 12.55 -16.24
C ARG A 377 5.17 11.84 -17.56
N GLY A 378 4.98 12.54 -18.68
CA GLY A 378 5.13 11.99 -20.01
C GLY A 378 3.85 11.43 -20.63
N GLN A 379 2.74 11.35 -19.87
CA GLN A 379 1.46 10.90 -20.41
C GLN A 379 0.84 11.90 -21.39
N SER A 380 0.01 11.37 -22.30
CA SER A 380 -0.64 12.14 -23.35
C SER A 380 -1.79 13.01 -22.82
N ALA A 381 -2.11 14.09 -23.54
CA ALA A 381 -3.30 14.91 -23.26
C ALA A 381 -4.60 14.09 -23.29
N GLU A 382 -4.66 13.04 -24.15
CA GLU A 382 -5.82 12.15 -24.22
C GLU A 382 -5.96 11.32 -22.94
N PHE A 383 -4.87 10.82 -22.35
CA PHE A 383 -4.89 10.15 -21.05
C PHE A 383 -5.52 11.05 -19.97
N PHE A 384 -5.03 12.28 -19.84
CA PHE A 384 -5.57 13.24 -18.88
C PHE A 384 -7.04 13.59 -19.15
N ALA A 385 -7.44 13.68 -20.42
CA ALA A 385 -8.85 13.94 -20.77
C ALA A 385 -9.77 12.80 -20.30
N VAL A 386 -9.35 11.55 -20.50
CA VAL A 386 -10.09 10.35 -20.06
C VAL A 386 -10.13 10.29 -18.53
N LEU A 387 -8.97 10.36 -17.85
CA LEU A 387 -8.89 10.23 -16.40
C LEU A 387 -9.68 11.34 -15.68
N LYS A 388 -9.50 12.59 -16.08
CA LYS A 388 -10.28 13.72 -15.55
C LYS A 388 -11.75 13.63 -15.91
N GLY A 389 -12.11 13.01 -17.04
CA GLY A 389 -13.50 12.73 -17.42
C GLY A 389 -14.16 11.76 -16.46
N LEU A 390 -13.49 10.66 -16.14
CA LEU A 390 -13.96 9.69 -15.15
C LEU A 390 -14.08 10.31 -13.76
N ALA A 391 -13.07 11.07 -13.33
CA ALA A 391 -13.08 11.75 -12.03
C ALA A 391 -14.25 12.73 -11.89
N ARG A 392 -14.48 13.58 -12.90
CA ARG A 392 -15.65 14.50 -12.90
C ARG A 392 -16.97 13.77 -12.86
N ALA A 393 -17.10 12.64 -13.56
CA ALA A 393 -18.31 11.84 -13.54
C ALA A 393 -18.58 11.24 -12.15
N ALA A 394 -17.53 10.73 -11.48
CA ALA A 394 -17.61 10.23 -10.11
C ALA A 394 -17.96 11.35 -9.12
N ASP A 395 -17.31 12.51 -9.23
CA ASP A 395 -17.60 13.67 -8.36
C ASP A 395 -18.99 14.27 -8.57
N ALA A 396 -19.59 14.08 -9.75
CA ALA A 396 -20.96 14.48 -10.05
C ALA A 396 -22.01 13.48 -9.56
N ALA A 397 -21.61 12.29 -9.11
CA ALA A 397 -22.53 11.32 -8.53
C ALA A 397 -23.23 11.91 -7.29
N ARG A 398 -24.52 11.74 -7.21
CA ARG A 398 -25.34 12.28 -6.12
C ARG A 398 -25.95 11.13 -5.33
N HIS A 399 -26.11 11.37 -4.03
CA HIS A 399 -27.06 10.59 -3.26
C HIS A 399 -28.44 10.71 -3.93
N GLY A 400 -29.13 9.57 -4.10
CA GLY A 400 -30.47 9.53 -4.63
C GLY A 400 -31.48 10.17 -3.66
#